data_648e3168dad8fe61d333ea5a8b6ce49c
#
_entry.id   648e3168dad8fe61d333ea5a8b6ce49c
#
_cell.length_a   1.000
_cell.length_b   1.000
_cell.length_c   1.000
_cell.angle_alpha   90.00
_cell.angle_beta   90.00
_cell.angle_gamma   90.00
#
_symmetry.space_group_name_H-M   'P 1'
#
loop_
_entity.id
_entity.type
_entity.pdbx_description
1 polymer ?
#
loop_
_entity_poly.entity_id
_entity_poly.type
_entity_poly.pdbx_seq_one_letter_code
_entity_poly.pdbx_strand_id
1 'polypeptide(L)'
;MLFRSVIVALLPWSGDLMVRGLGGWCAGVTVFQVLTWWLADTFDAKQTRERAESLDQPNIVILVSMVVVVAVSVIAIAMLLQQVKQLSGLDRLGHIALGVVALAGSWLMMHSIYAFHYAHRYYIDRRDGSPDGGLDFPGEHDNPDYFDFLYYAYVVGMTSQVSDVQATSRDMRRLTLIHSVLSFAFNMLVLALSINVVAGAM
;
A
#
# COMPACT_ATOMS: atom_id res chain seq x y z
N MET A 1 9.85 -2.24 16.61
CA MET A 1 8.98 -2.19 17.80
C MET A 1 9.01 -0.84 18.54
N LEU A 2 10.12 -0.16 18.60
CA LEU A 2 10.27 1.17 19.27
C LEU A 2 9.53 2.34 18.60
N PHE A 3 9.30 2.31 17.29
CA PHE A 3 8.57 3.37 16.57
C PHE A 3 7.06 3.44 16.92
N ARG A 4 6.45 2.33 17.30
CA ARG A 4 5.01 2.26 17.67
C ARG A 4 4.69 2.98 18.98
N SER A 5 5.62 2.98 19.94
CA SER A 5 5.36 3.52 21.27
C SER A 5 5.50 5.04 21.36
N VAL A 6 6.33 5.66 20.52
CA VAL A 6 6.63 7.09 20.59
C VAL A 6 5.52 7.93 19.96
N ILE A 7 4.93 7.49 18.83
CA ILE A 7 3.87 8.27 18.15
C ILE A 7 2.55 8.23 18.92
N VAL A 8 2.20 7.10 19.53
CA VAL A 8 0.97 6.98 20.36
C VAL A 8 1.07 7.79 21.66
N ALA A 9 2.29 7.99 22.17
CA ALA A 9 2.51 8.77 23.40
C ALA A 9 2.50 10.29 23.20
N LEU A 10 2.72 10.75 21.96
CA LEU A 10 2.85 12.19 21.65
C LEU A 10 1.54 12.86 21.22
N LEU A 11 0.44 12.10 21.02
CA LEU A 11 -0.85 12.69 20.68
C LEU A 11 -1.62 13.00 21.97
N PRO A 12 -1.87 14.29 22.29
CA PRO A 12 -2.61 14.71 23.50
C PRO A 12 -4.13 14.54 23.32
N TRP A 13 -4.55 13.40 22.73
CA TRP A 13 -5.97 13.12 22.56
C TRP A 13 -6.51 12.34 23.75
N SER A 14 -7.41 12.96 24.48
CA SER A 14 -8.27 12.34 25.51
C SER A 14 -9.32 11.39 24.90
N GLY A 15 -9.03 10.82 23.72
CA GLY A 15 -9.95 10.00 22.96
C GLY A 15 -9.83 8.51 23.27
N ASP A 16 -10.83 7.76 22.80
CA ASP A 16 -10.89 6.30 22.82
C ASP A 16 -9.59 5.68 22.25
N LEU A 17 -9.18 4.56 22.84
CA LEU A 17 -7.98 3.80 22.44
C LEU A 17 -7.97 3.49 20.92
N MET A 18 -9.13 3.30 20.31
CA MET A 18 -9.29 3.03 18.90
C MET A 18 -8.92 4.25 18.03
N VAL A 19 -9.40 5.44 18.38
CA VAL A 19 -9.07 6.69 17.69
C VAL A 19 -7.57 6.97 17.76
N ARG A 20 -6.96 6.75 18.92
CA ARG A 20 -5.51 6.87 19.12
C ARG A 20 -4.73 5.85 18.27
N GLY A 21 -5.21 4.60 18.24
CA GLY A 21 -4.59 3.54 17.42
C GLY A 21 -4.64 3.85 15.93
N LEU A 22 -5.80 4.32 15.45
CA LEU A 22 -5.98 4.69 14.04
C LEU A 22 -5.21 5.95 13.67
N GLY A 23 -5.13 6.95 14.55
CA GLY A 23 -4.28 8.13 14.38
C GLY A 23 -2.80 7.76 14.29
N GLY A 24 -2.33 6.86 15.15
CA GLY A 24 -0.97 6.31 15.09
C GLY A 24 -0.70 5.53 13.80
N TRP A 25 -1.69 4.79 13.32
CA TRP A 25 -1.63 4.12 12.00
C TRP A 25 -1.47 5.12 10.88
N CYS A 26 -2.34 6.14 10.80
CA CYS A 26 -2.28 7.19 9.77
C CYS A 26 -0.93 7.90 9.77
N ALA A 27 -0.39 8.24 10.94
CA ALA A 27 0.92 8.86 11.05
C ALA A 27 2.05 7.93 10.53
N GLY A 28 2.02 6.65 10.91
CA GLY A 28 2.99 5.66 10.44
C GLY A 28 2.96 5.46 8.93
N VAL A 29 1.75 5.35 8.35
CA VAL A 29 1.56 5.23 6.91
C VAL A 29 2.01 6.49 6.18
N THR A 30 1.71 7.68 6.71
CA THR A 30 2.17 8.94 6.12
C THR A 30 3.69 9.02 6.06
N VAL A 31 4.39 8.67 7.15
CA VAL A 31 5.86 8.60 7.17
C VAL A 31 6.37 7.60 6.14
N PHE A 32 5.77 6.42 6.08
CA PHE A 32 6.14 5.40 5.09
C PHE A 32 5.98 5.93 3.66
N GLN A 33 4.86 6.58 3.34
CA GLN A 33 4.61 7.12 2.00
C GLN A 33 5.58 8.24 1.65
N VAL A 34 5.84 9.17 2.57
CA VAL A 34 6.83 10.24 2.36
C VAL A 34 8.21 9.67 2.05
N LEU A 35 8.64 8.66 2.81
CA LEU A 35 9.92 7.99 2.56
C LEU A 35 9.94 7.20 1.25
N THR A 36 8.84 6.57 0.87
CA THR A 36 8.70 5.85 -0.41
C THR A 36 8.84 6.79 -1.60
N TRP A 37 8.09 7.89 -1.60
CA TRP A 37 8.14 8.87 -2.70
C TRP A 37 9.47 9.62 -2.74
N TRP A 38 10.04 9.96 -1.58
CA TRP A 38 11.39 10.52 -1.51
C TRP A 38 12.43 9.55 -2.09
N LEU A 39 12.33 8.27 -1.77
CA LEU A 39 13.22 7.24 -2.30
C LEU A 39 13.09 7.13 -3.84
N ALA A 40 11.86 7.12 -4.35
CA ALA A 40 11.58 7.02 -5.77
C ALA A 40 12.06 8.25 -6.56
N ASP A 41 12.00 9.44 -5.97
CA ASP A 41 12.48 10.68 -6.58
C ASP A 41 14.01 10.81 -6.53
N THR A 42 14.66 10.19 -5.56
CA THR A 42 16.10 10.40 -5.29
C THR A 42 16.97 9.29 -5.89
N PHE A 43 16.47 8.06 -5.96
CA PHE A 43 17.24 6.90 -6.43
C PHE A 43 17.17 6.76 -7.94
N ASP A 44 18.35 6.73 -8.56
CA ASP A 44 18.48 6.34 -9.98
C ASP A 44 18.31 4.81 -10.16
N ALA A 45 18.31 4.37 -11.41
CA ALA A 45 18.15 2.95 -11.77
C ALA A 45 19.26 2.06 -11.15
N LYS A 46 20.48 2.58 -11.02
CA LYS A 46 21.60 1.83 -10.43
C LYS A 46 21.40 1.63 -8.92
N GLN A 47 21.05 2.68 -8.21
CA GLN A 47 20.78 2.66 -6.77
C GLN A 47 19.54 1.81 -6.46
N THR A 48 18.51 1.87 -7.32
CA THR A 48 17.33 1.04 -7.25
C THR A 48 17.70 -0.43 -7.35
N ARG A 49 18.54 -0.80 -8.32
CA ARG A 49 19.02 -2.16 -8.50
C ARG A 49 19.80 -2.66 -7.27
N GLU A 50 20.81 -1.91 -6.82
CA GLU A 50 21.66 -2.29 -5.69
C GLU A 50 20.82 -2.52 -4.43
N ARG A 51 19.82 -1.66 -4.18
CA ARG A 51 18.93 -1.80 -3.04
C ARG A 51 17.94 -2.95 -3.22
N ALA A 52 17.34 -3.11 -4.40
CA ALA A 52 16.41 -4.19 -4.68
C ALA A 52 17.05 -5.57 -4.55
N GLU A 53 18.28 -5.73 -5.04
CA GLU A 53 19.07 -6.97 -4.90
C GLU A 53 19.46 -7.26 -3.44
N SER A 54 19.62 -6.23 -2.59
CA SER A 54 19.97 -6.38 -1.17
C SER A 54 18.80 -6.79 -0.27
N LEU A 55 17.56 -6.67 -0.75
CA LEU A 55 16.36 -7.00 0.01
C LEU A 55 16.07 -8.50 -0.11
N ASP A 56 16.60 -9.30 0.81
CA ASP A 56 16.34 -10.75 0.89
C ASP A 56 15.08 -11.02 1.74
N GLN A 57 13.89 -10.69 1.21
CA GLN A 57 12.63 -10.98 1.90
C GLN A 57 11.85 -12.09 1.20
N PRO A 58 11.54 -13.20 1.90
CA PRO A 58 10.71 -14.27 1.34
C PRO A 58 9.33 -13.73 0.90
N ASN A 59 8.88 -14.09 -0.29
CA ASN A 59 7.59 -13.69 -0.86
C ASN A 59 6.41 -13.90 0.10
N ILE A 60 6.47 -14.95 0.91
CA ILE A 60 5.42 -15.29 1.88
C ILE A 60 5.33 -14.24 3.01
N VAL A 61 6.46 -13.70 3.47
CA VAL A 61 6.48 -12.69 4.54
C VAL A 61 5.84 -11.40 4.06
N ILE A 62 6.11 -10.99 2.82
CA ILE A 62 5.51 -9.83 2.20
C ILE A 62 3.99 -10.02 2.06
N LEU A 63 3.58 -11.15 1.51
CA LEU A 63 2.15 -11.48 1.34
C LEU A 63 1.41 -11.50 2.68
N VAL A 64 1.94 -12.18 3.68
CA VAL A 64 1.33 -12.25 5.02
C VAL A 64 1.27 -10.86 5.66
N SER A 65 2.35 -10.08 5.56
CA SER A 65 2.35 -8.70 6.09
C SER A 65 1.27 -7.83 5.45
N MET A 66 1.08 -7.94 4.13
CA MET A 66 0.03 -7.22 3.41
C MET A 66 -1.37 -7.63 3.85
N VAL A 67 -1.64 -8.94 3.93
CA VAL A 67 -2.95 -9.44 4.37
C VAL A 67 -3.25 -8.97 5.79
N VAL A 68 -2.27 -9.02 6.69
CA VAL A 68 -2.43 -8.53 8.06
C VAL A 68 -2.70 -7.03 8.10
N VAL A 69 -1.94 -6.23 7.34
CA VAL A 69 -2.13 -4.77 7.26
C VAL A 69 -3.53 -4.42 6.76
N VAL A 70 -3.96 -5.05 5.67
CA VAL A 70 -5.30 -4.86 5.10
C VAL A 70 -6.38 -5.27 6.12
N ALA A 71 -6.28 -6.46 6.70
CA ALA A 71 -7.25 -6.96 7.67
C ALA A 71 -7.38 -6.05 8.90
N VAL A 72 -6.26 -5.64 9.49
CA VAL A 72 -6.25 -4.73 10.66
C VAL A 72 -6.86 -3.37 10.29
N SER A 73 -6.52 -2.81 9.14
CA SER A 73 -7.08 -1.53 8.68
C SER A 73 -8.59 -1.62 8.51
N VAL A 74 -9.07 -2.68 7.88
CA VAL A 74 -10.50 -2.91 7.66
C VAL A 74 -11.27 -3.06 8.96
N ILE A 75 -10.78 -3.88 9.87
CA ILE A 75 -11.41 -4.08 11.18
C ILE A 75 -11.45 -2.75 11.94
N ALA A 76 -10.34 -2.02 12.00
CA ALA A 76 -10.26 -0.73 12.68
C ALA A 76 -11.25 0.29 12.12
N ILE A 77 -11.38 0.34 10.79
CA ILE A 77 -12.30 1.27 10.12
C ILE A 77 -13.75 0.84 10.31
N ALA A 78 -14.08 -0.46 10.21
CA ALA A 78 -15.43 -0.95 10.46
C ALA A 78 -15.90 -0.62 11.88
N MET A 79 -15.01 -0.78 12.87
CA MET A 79 -15.29 -0.42 14.27
C MET A 79 -15.48 1.09 14.43
N LEU A 80 -14.61 1.91 13.80
CA LEU A 80 -14.74 3.37 13.81
C LEU A 80 -16.10 3.84 13.26
N LEU A 81 -16.52 3.26 12.13
CA LEU A 81 -17.80 3.60 11.49
C LEU A 81 -19.03 3.21 12.33
N GLN A 82 -18.92 2.18 13.18
CA GLN A 82 -19.99 1.88 14.14
C GLN A 82 -20.13 2.97 15.20
N GLN A 83 -19.03 3.54 15.68
CA GLN A 83 -19.04 4.63 16.65
C GLN A 83 -19.62 5.93 16.07
N VAL A 84 -19.37 6.21 14.78
CA VAL A 84 -19.86 7.41 14.09
C VAL A 84 -21.39 7.58 14.16
N LYS A 85 -22.15 6.48 14.29
CA LYS A 85 -23.61 6.53 14.42
C LYS A 85 -24.09 7.19 15.72
N GLN A 86 -23.24 7.23 16.73
CA GLN A 86 -23.56 7.80 18.05
C GLN A 86 -23.02 9.24 18.22
N LEU A 87 -22.26 9.72 17.25
CA LEU A 87 -21.62 11.04 17.27
C LEU A 87 -22.41 12.04 16.42
N SER A 88 -22.24 13.33 16.75
CA SER A 88 -22.86 14.45 16.01
C SER A 88 -21.84 15.57 15.77
N GLY A 89 -22.18 16.47 14.88
CA GLY A 89 -21.39 17.68 14.62
C GLY A 89 -19.94 17.38 14.17
N LEU A 90 -19.02 18.14 14.74
CA LEU A 90 -17.57 18.09 14.39
C LEU A 90 -16.92 16.76 14.77
N ASP A 91 -17.34 16.13 15.86
CA ASP A 91 -16.79 14.85 16.30
C ASP A 91 -17.09 13.75 15.27
N ARG A 92 -18.32 13.72 14.75
CA ARG A 92 -18.70 12.81 13.67
C ARG A 92 -17.85 13.02 12.43
N LEU A 93 -17.68 14.29 12.02
CA LEU A 93 -16.87 14.62 10.84
C LEU A 93 -15.40 14.21 11.01
N GLY A 94 -14.83 14.45 12.20
CA GLY A 94 -13.46 14.07 12.52
C GLY A 94 -13.23 12.55 12.45
N HIS A 95 -14.16 11.76 12.96
CA HIS A 95 -14.08 10.29 12.90
C HIS A 95 -14.21 9.78 11.46
N ILE A 96 -15.11 10.33 10.66
CA ILE A 96 -15.24 9.99 9.24
C ILE A 96 -13.95 10.33 8.48
N ALA A 97 -13.42 11.54 8.68
CA ALA A 97 -12.18 11.98 8.02
C ALA A 97 -11.00 11.07 8.38
N LEU A 98 -10.86 10.70 9.67
CA LEU A 98 -9.83 9.77 10.12
C LEU A 98 -9.95 8.40 9.45
N GLY A 99 -11.17 7.88 9.31
CA GLY A 99 -11.46 6.63 8.61
C GLY A 99 -11.08 6.68 7.13
N VAL A 100 -11.44 7.77 6.44
CA VAL A 100 -11.10 7.97 5.02
C VAL A 100 -9.58 8.05 4.83
N VAL A 101 -8.87 8.82 5.68
CA VAL A 101 -7.41 8.93 5.63
C VAL A 101 -6.73 7.58 5.89
N ALA A 102 -7.23 6.81 6.85
CA ALA A 102 -6.71 5.48 7.15
C ALA A 102 -6.91 4.51 5.97
N LEU A 103 -8.09 4.54 5.33
CA LEU A 103 -8.37 3.72 4.13
C LEU A 103 -7.45 4.09 2.96
N ALA A 104 -7.41 5.37 2.62
CA ALA A 104 -6.57 5.85 1.54
C ALA A 104 -5.08 5.55 1.78
N GLY A 105 -4.61 5.78 3.00
CA GLY A 105 -3.24 5.47 3.39
C GLY A 105 -2.92 3.98 3.31
N SER A 106 -3.82 3.10 3.75
CA SER A 106 -3.64 1.66 3.66
C SER A 106 -3.60 1.17 2.20
N TRP A 107 -4.46 1.74 1.34
CA TRP A 107 -4.45 1.48 -0.10
C TRP A 107 -3.10 1.88 -0.72
N LEU A 108 -2.67 3.12 -0.49
CA LEU A 108 -1.37 3.61 -0.96
C LEU A 108 -0.21 2.74 -0.46
N MET A 109 -0.20 2.38 0.83
CA MET A 109 0.84 1.55 1.42
C MET A 109 0.93 0.17 0.78
N MET A 110 -0.22 -0.46 0.52
CA MET A 110 -0.28 -1.78 -0.13
C MET A 110 0.42 -1.73 -1.49
N HIS A 111 0.07 -0.77 -2.35
CA HIS A 111 0.66 -0.67 -3.69
C HIS A 111 2.14 -0.27 -3.66
N SER A 112 2.54 0.57 -2.72
CA SER A 112 3.96 0.90 -2.53
C SER A 112 4.80 -0.33 -2.12
N ILE A 113 4.28 -1.18 -1.24
CA ILE A 113 4.97 -2.42 -0.87
C ILE A 113 5.07 -3.36 -2.07
N TYR A 114 4.01 -3.47 -2.90
CA TYR A 114 4.07 -4.25 -4.14
C TYR A 114 5.09 -3.69 -5.13
N ALA A 115 5.23 -2.36 -5.24
CA ALA A 115 6.25 -1.75 -6.10
C ALA A 115 7.67 -2.19 -5.71
N PHE A 116 8.00 -2.15 -4.42
CA PHE A 116 9.29 -2.65 -3.94
C PHE A 116 9.48 -4.14 -4.18
N HIS A 117 8.40 -4.92 -4.07
CA HIS A 117 8.46 -6.36 -4.33
C HIS A 117 8.63 -6.65 -5.82
N TYR A 118 7.98 -5.90 -6.72
CA TYR A 118 8.22 -5.99 -8.16
C TYR A 118 9.66 -5.63 -8.51
N ALA A 119 10.20 -4.55 -7.95
CA ALA A 119 11.60 -4.15 -8.15
C ALA A 119 12.58 -5.25 -7.72
N HIS A 120 12.39 -5.79 -6.51
CA HIS A 120 13.21 -6.89 -6.00
C HIS A 120 13.16 -8.11 -6.93
N ARG A 121 11.96 -8.56 -7.31
CA ARG A 121 11.78 -9.72 -8.18
C ARG A 121 12.38 -9.51 -9.56
N TYR A 122 12.17 -8.33 -10.13
CA TYR A 122 12.71 -7.95 -11.44
C TYR A 122 14.24 -8.03 -11.47
N TYR A 123 14.91 -7.43 -10.50
CA TYR A 123 16.37 -7.39 -10.48
C TYR A 123 17.00 -8.73 -10.12
N ILE A 124 16.36 -9.55 -9.30
CA ILE A 124 16.80 -10.92 -9.04
C ILE A 124 16.68 -11.78 -10.31
N ASP A 125 15.55 -11.74 -11.01
CA ASP A 125 15.35 -12.51 -12.25
C ASP A 125 16.35 -12.08 -13.35
N ARG A 126 16.67 -10.77 -13.43
CA ARG A 126 17.74 -10.28 -14.34
C ARG A 126 19.12 -10.78 -13.96
N ARG A 127 19.47 -10.78 -12.69
CA ARG A 127 20.74 -11.33 -12.20
C ARG A 127 20.86 -12.81 -12.55
N ASP A 128 19.77 -13.56 -12.49
CA ASP A 128 19.71 -15.00 -12.76
C ASP A 128 19.58 -15.33 -14.25
N GLY A 129 19.67 -14.33 -15.16
CA GLY A 129 19.78 -14.50 -16.61
C GLY A 129 18.50 -14.22 -17.42
N SER A 130 17.45 -13.69 -16.79
CA SER A 130 16.28 -13.22 -17.54
C SER A 130 16.59 -11.86 -18.17
N PRO A 131 16.46 -11.68 -19.50
CA PRO A 131 16.85 -10.44 -20.17
C PRO A 131 15.98 -9.24 -19.76
N ASP A 132 14.71 -9.47 -19.47
CA ASP A 132 13.66 -8.48 -19.16
C ASP A 132 13.12 -8.56 -17.72
N GLY A 133 13.78 -9.31 -16.81
CA GLY A 133 13.39 -9.40 -15.41
C GLY A 133 11.92 -9.80 -15.16
N GLY A 134 11.22 -10.24 -16.21
CA GLY A 134 9.82 -10.64 -16.17
C GLY A 134 8.80 -9.50 -16.32
N LEU A 135 9.24 -8.25 -16.46
CA LEU A 135 8.43 -7.10 -16.87
C LEU A 135 9.13 -6.37 -18.01
N ASP A 136 8.42 -6.11 -19.10
CA ASP A 136 8.89 -5.34 -20.24
C ASP A 136 8.31 -3.93 -20.16
N PHE A 137 9.16 -2.95 -19.79
CA PHE A 137 8.80 -1.54 -19.71
C PHE A 137 9.03 -0.86 -21.06
N PRO A 138 8.11 0.01 -21.52
CA PRO A 138 8.29 0.75 -22.77
C PRO A 138 9.38 1.81 -22.63
N GLY A 139 10.20 1.98 -23.68
CA GLY A 139 11.21 3.03 -23.77
C GLY A 139 12.60 2.53 -24.07
N GLU A 140 13.56 3.48 -24.17
CA GLU A 140 14.96 3.17 -24.52
C GLU A 140 15.82 2.80 -23.29
N HIS A 141 15.24 2.79 -22.07
CA HIS A 141 15.98 2.57 -20.83
C HIS A 141 15.85 1.12 -20.34
N ASP A 142 16.94 0.37 -20.46
CA ASP A 142 17.03 -1.03 -20.01
C ASP A 142 16.96 -1.23 -18.49
N ASN A 143 16.91 -0.17 -17.70
CA ASN A 143 16.98 -0.23 -16.24
C ASN A 143 15.90 0.63 -15.60
N PRO A 144 14.75 0.06 -15.20
CA PRO A 144 13.68 0.77 -14.52
C PRO A 144 14.11 1.22 -13.11
N ASP A 145 13.67 2.40 -12.70
CA ASP A 145 13.84 2.90 -11.35
C ASP A 145 12.62 2.59 -10.45
N TYR A 146 12.64 3.07 -9.19
CA TYR A 146 11.52 2.82 -8.29
C TYR A 146 10.22 3.47 -8.77
N PHE A 147 10.28 4.55 -9.53
CA PHE A 147 9.09 5.22 -10.05
C PHE A 147 8.36 4.36 -11.08
N ASP A 148 9.10 3.64 -11.94
CA ASP A 148 8.52 2.69 -12.91
C ASP A 148 7.76 1.56 -12.20
N PHE A 149 8.32 1.01 -11.12
CA PHE A 149 7.66 -0.02 -10.33
C PHE A 149 6.46 0.53 -9.53
N LEU A 150 6.53 1.76 -9.04
CA LEU A 150 5.38 2.44 -8.43
C LEU A 150 4.28 2.63 -9.46
N TYR A 151 4.61 3.15 -10.64
CA TYR A 151 3.67 3.29 -11.75
C TYR A 151 2.95 1.97 -12.02
N TYR A 152 3.70 0.90 -12.25
CA TYR A 152 3.13 -0.42 -12.50
C TYR A 152 2.19 -0.87 -11.37
N ALA A 153 2.64 -0.82 -10.13
CA ALA A 153 1.88 -1.27 -8.97
C ALA A 153 0.59 -0.45 -8.77
N TYR A 154 0.66 0.87 -8.90
CA TYR A 154 -0.51 1.74 -8.73
C TYR A 154 -1.53 1.57 -9.86
N VAL A 155 -1.08 1.41 -11.11
CA VAL A 155 -1.99 1.14 -12.24
C VAL A 155 -2.69 -0.20 -12.06
N VAL A 156 -1.98 -1.27 -11.66
CA VAL A 156 -2.60 -2.55 -11.28
C VAL A 156 -3.62 -2.35 -10.17
N GLY A 157 -3.30 -1.54 -9.17
CA GLY A 157 -4.19 -1.24 -8.04
C GLY A 157 -5.48 -0.55 -8.43
N MET A 158 -5.42 0.38 -9.37
CA MET A 158 -6.56 1.18 -9.84
C MET A 158 -7.41 0.44 -10.87
N THR A 159 -6.78 -0.30 -11.80
CA THR A 159 -7.44 -0.81 -13.01
C THR A 159 -7.37 -2.31 -13.17
N SER A 160 -6.55 -3.01 -12.38
CA SER A 160 -6.21 -4.44 -12.52
C SER A 160 -5.50 -4.80 -13.83
N GLN A 161 -5.13 -3.82 -14.65
CA GLN A 161 -4.44 -4.01 -15.92
C GLN A 161 -3.50 -2.84 -16.20
N VAL A 162 -2.29 -3.16 -16.69
CA VAL A 162 -1.34 -2.19 -17.25
C VAL A 162 -1.24 -2.48 -18.75
N SER A 163 -1.47 -1.48 -19.59
CA SER A 163 -1.55 -1.66 -21.04
C SER A 163 -0.19 -1.59 -21.74
N ASP A 164 0.76 -0.91 -21.13
CA ASP A 164 2.07 -0.56 -21.69
C ASP A 164 3.23 -1.32 -21.06
N VAL A 165 3.07 -1.94 -19.90
CA VAL A 165 4.07 -2.81 -19.28
C VAL A 165 3.60 -4.25 -19.33
N GLN A 166 4.38 -5.13 -19.96
CA GLN A 166 4.01 -6.53 -20.16
C GLN A 166 4.67 -7.46 -19.16
N ALA A 167 3.89 -8.34 -18.53
CA ALA A 167 4.43 -9.42 -17.70
C ALA A 167 4.88 -10.60 -18.58
N THR A 168 6.18 -10.75 -18.77
CA THR A 168 6.80 -11.71 -19.70
C THR A 168 7.10 -13.06 -19.03
N SER A 169 7.36 -13.10 -17.72
CA SER A 169 7.62 -14.33 -16.99
C SER A 169 6.38 -14.94 -16.32
N ARG A 170 6.43 -16.25 -16.06
CA ARG A 170 5.35 -16.94 -15.32
C ARG A 170 5.21 -16.43 -13.88
N ASP A 171 6.33 -16.19 -13.23
CA ASP A 171 6.34 -15.81 -11.82
C ASP A 171 5.86 -14.36 -11.66
N MET A 172 6.22 -13.47 -12.58
CA MET A 172 5.71 -12.10 -12.60
C MET A 172 4.20 -12.06 -12.86
N ARG A 173 3.69 -12.91 -13.79
CA ARG A 173 2.22 -13.04 -13.99
C ARG A 173 1.50 -13.53 -12.75
N ARG A 174 2.06 -14.48 -11.99
CA ARG A 174 1.48 -14.97 -10.73
C ARG A 174 1.46 -13.87 -9.67
N LEU A 175 2.55 -13.12 -9.54
CA LEU A 175 2.65 -12.00 -8.62
C LEU A 175 1.62 -10.92 -8.95
N THR A 176 1.50 -10.55 -10.23
CA THR A 176 0.52 -9.57 -10.71
C THR A 176 -0.92 -10.05 -10.48
N LEU A 177 -1.20 -11.33 -10.71
CA LEU A 177 -2.54 -11.89 -10.43
C LEU A 177 -2.91 -11.78 -8.95
N ILE A 178 -1.99 -12.15 -8.05
CA ILE A 178 -2.22 -12.04 -6.59
C ILE A 178 -2.46 -10.58 -6.21
N HIS A 179 -1.64 -9.66 -6.71
CA HIS A 179 -1.79 -8.23 -6.50
C HIS A 179 -3.16 -7.71 -6.99
N SER A 180 -3.55 -8.06 -8.22
CA SER A 180 -4.84 -7.66 -8.80
C SER A 180 -6.04 -8.17 -7.98
N VAL A 181 -6.00 -9.43 -7.52
CA VAL A 181 -7.07 -10.01 -6.70
C VAL A 181 -7.18 -9.30 -5.36
N LEU A 182 -6.04 -9.02 -4.70
CA LEU A 182 -6.03 -8.30 -3.42
C LEU A 182 -6.50 -6.85 -3.60
N SER A 183 -6.07 -6.17 -4.68
CA SER A 183 -6.52 -4.82 -5.02
C SER A 183 -8.03 -4.77 -5.25
N PHE A 184 -8.55 -5.71 -6.02
CA PHE A 184 -9.99 -5.83 -6.28
C PHE A 184 -10.77 -6.04 -4.98
N ALA A 185 -10.33 -6.98 -4.14
CA ALA A 185 -10.98 -7.25 -2.85
C ALA A 185 -10.96 -6.01 -1.94
N PHE A 186 -9.83 -5.27 -1.89
CA PHE A 186 -9.74 -4.03 -1.13
C PHE A 186 -10.66 -2.95 -1.68
N ASN A 187 -10.69 -2.74 -2.99
CA ASN A 187 -11.56 -1.74 -3.64
C ASN A 187 -13.04 -2.06 -3.40
N MET A 188 -13.46 -3.33 -3.49
CA MET A 188 -14.83 -3.75 -3.17
C MET A 188 -15.20 -3.48 -1.72
N LEU A 189 -14.26 -3.67 -0.80
CA LEU A 189 -14.46 -3.40 0.61
C LEU A 189 -14.60 -1.90 0.89
N VAL A 190 -13.75 -1.06 0.28
CA VAL A 190 -13.86 0.41 0.36
C VAL A 190 -15.24 0.86 -0.14
N LEU A 191 -15.70 0.32 -1.27
CA LEU A 191 -17.01 0.62 -1.82
C LEU A 191 -18.13 0.23 -0.85
N ALA A 192 -18.10 -0.98 -0.30
CA ALA A 192 -19.10 -1.45 0.66
C ALA A 192 -19.17 -0.59 1.92
N LEU A 193 -18.00 -0.19 2.46
CA LEU A 193 -17.92 0.71 3.63
C LEU A 193 -18.44 2.11 3.29
N SER A 194 -18.12 2.64 2.10
CA SER A 194 -18.61 3.94 1.64
C SER A 194 -20.13 3.98 1.52
N ILE A 195 -20.72 2.94 0.94
CA ILE A 195 -22.20 2.79 0.84
C ILE A 195 -22.82 2.75 2.25
N ASN A 196 -22.21 2.01 3.18
CA ASN A 196 -22.73 1.91 4.56
C ASN A 196 -22.69 3.27 5.29
N VAL A 197 -21.64 4.08 5.07
CA VAL A 197 -21.54 5.44 5.63
C VAL A 197 -22.62 6.34 5.08
N VAL A 198 -22.83 6.32 3.76
CA VAL A 198 -23.85 7.14 3.09
C VAL A 198 -25.26 6.73 3.53
N ALA A 199 -25.56 5.43 3.54
CA ALA A 199 -26.86 4.91 3.98
C ALA A 199 -27.15 5.19 5.47
N GLY A 200 -26.12 5.23 6.31
CA GLY A 200 -26.27 5.58 7.73
C GLY A 200 -26.37 7.09 7.99
N ALA A 201 -26.18 7.93 6.97
CA ALA A 201 -26.28 9.38 7.04
C ALA A 201 -27.64 9.92 6.56
N MET A 202 -28.41 9.09 5.85
CA MET A 202 -29.81 9.36 5.42
C MET A 202 -30.79 8.88 6.49
#